data_58a99b39d0b423743af9604a5b08568d
#
_entry.id   58a99b39d0b423743af9604a5b08568d
#
_cell.length_a   1.000
_cell.length_b   1.000
_cell.length_c   1.000
_cell.angle_alpha   90.00
_cell.angle_beta   90.00
_cell.angle_gamma   90.00
#
_symmetry.space_group_name_H-M   'P 1'
#
loop_
_entity.id
_entity.type
_entity.pdbx_description
1 polymer ?
#
loop_
_entity_poly.entity_id
_entity_poly.type
_entity_poly.pdbx_seq_one_letter_code
_entity_poly.pdbx_strand_id
1 'polypeptide(L)'
;MYISPINVKKNGKNHKYWELVESYRTERGPRQRTVTHLDKLPQKVRRGMNQTAENQIHPGQAQLFGREEPEWVEVDLSGVQVERCRDYGGPWLGLQLARRLGLDDFLRRILPRGQEQIQWGNMVLVLVLSRLCDPSSELYIAEHAYGSSAMPDLLGIPASKVNKDRLYRALDALLPHKRDLEKFLADRLGSLFDLQYDLLLYDITSTYFEGRLAGGELAQRGYSRDKRPDCNQVCIGLVVSRCGLPR
;
A
#
# COMPACT_ATOMS: atom_id res chain seq x y z
N MET A 1 21.97 -5.15 -14.91
CA MET A 1 21.73 -3.91 -14.10
C MET A 1 22.41 -4.05 -12.76
N TYR A 2 22.94 -2.97 -12.18
CA TYR A 2 23.55 -2.96 -10.85
C TYR A 2 23.39 -1.56 -10.22
N ILE A 3 23.60 -1.48 -8.88
CA ILE A 3 23.49 -0.23 -8.15
C ILE A 3 24.88 0.40 -8.03
N SER A 4 25.00 1.66 -8.49
CA SER A 4 26.22 2.43 -8.44
C SER A 4 26.09 3.66 -7.49
N PRO A 5 27.12 3.97 -6.70
CA PRO A 5 27.09 5.17 -5.85
C PRO A 5 27.46 6.42 -6.66
N ILE A 6 26.70 7.50 -6.45
CA ILE A 6 27.05 8.84 -6.93
C ILE A 6 27.37 9.74 -5.74
N ASN A 7 28.46 10.49 -5.83
CA ASN A 7 28.81 11.51 -4.88
C ASN A 7 28.43 12.90 -5.42
N VAL A 8 27.48 13.55 -4.78
CA VAL A 8 27.03 14.91 -5.15
C VAL A 8 27.47 15.89 -4.07
N LYS A 9 28.18 16.95 -4.48
CA LYS A 9 28.58 18.06 -3.59
C LYS A 9 27.46 19.08 -3.54
N LYS A 10 26.79 19.23 -2.39
CA LYS A 10 25.73 20.22 -2.18
C LYS A 10 26.01 21.00 -0.90
N ASN A 11 26.01 22.34 -1.00
CA ASN A 11 26.30 23.23 0.13
C ASN A 11 27.63 22.92 0.84
N GLY A 12 28.70 22.62 0.09
CA GLY A 12 30.02 22.31 0.63
C GLY A 12 30.18 20.94 1.28
N LYS A 13 29.08 20.14 1.37
CA LYS A 13 29.09 18.78 1.93
C LYS A 13 28.93 17.74 0.83
N ASN A 14 29.62 16.61 0.96
CA ASN A 14 29.49 15.48 0.05
C ASN A 14 28.32 14.63 0.51
N HIS A 15 27.36 14.40 -0.40
CA HIS A 15 26.21 13.51 -0.20
C HIS A 15 26.36 12.31 -1.12
N LYS A 16 26.15 11.10 -0.59
CA LYS A 16 26.21 9.87 -1.33
C LYS A 16 24.80 9.41 -1.66
N TYR A 17 24.48 9.36 -2.94
CA TYR A 17 23.23 8.83 -3.49
C TYR A 17 23.52 7.53 -4.25
N TRP A 18 22.48 6.88 -4.71
CA TRP A 18 22.57 5.63 -5.44
C TRP A 18 21.78 5.74 -6.74
N GLU A 19 22.27 5.08 -7.76
CA GLU A 19 21.58 4.96 -9.05
C GLU A 19 21.54 3.51 -9.50
N LEU A 20 20.48 3.16 -10.21
CA LEU A 20 20.38 1.90 -10.94
C LEU A 20 20.96 2.10 -12.33
N VAL A 21 22.01 1.37 -12.63
CA VAL A 21 22.78 1.49 -13.87
C VAL A 21 22.63 0.20 -14.68
N GLU A 22 22.46 0.38 -15.98
CA GLU A 22 22.47 -0.71 -16.94
C GLU A 22 23.69 -0.60 -17.85
N SER A 23 24.41 -1.71 -18.01
CA SER A 23 25.48 -1.83 -19.00
C SER A 23 24.92 -2.33 -20.31
N TYR A 24 25.23 -1.68 -21.41
CA TYR A 24 24.89 -2.13 -22.75
C TYR A 24 26.07 -2.00 -23.69
N ARG A 25 26.11 -2.80 -24.73
CA ARG A 25 27.23 -2.85 -25.67
C ARG A 25 26.92 -2.00 -26.90
N THR A 26 27.84 -1.11 -27.26
CA THR A 26 27.77 -0.33 -28.51
C THR A 26 28.92 -0.76 -29.41
N GLU A 27 28.87 -0.37 -30.68
CA GLU A 27 29.96 -0.58 -31.64
C GLU A 27 31.32 -0.01 -31.19
N ARG A 28 31.29 1.00 -30.31
CA ARG A 28 32.45 1.66 -29.71
C ARG A 28 32.86 1.09 -28.35
N GLY A 29 32.26 -0.05 -27.93
CA GLY A 29 32.54 -0.72 -26.67
C GLY A 29 31.42 -0.65 -25.64
N PRO A 30 31.62 -1.21 -24.45
CA PRO A 30 30.62 -1.22 -23.40
C PRO A 30 30.35 0.20 -22.88
N ARG A 31 29.08 0.56 -22.74
CA ARG A 31 28.61 1.81 -22.17
C ARG A 31 27.62 1.56 -21.06
N GLN A 32 27.44 2.56 -20.20
CA GLN A 32 26.50 2.51 -19.09
C GLN A 32 25.47 3.62 -19.24
N ARG A 33 24.22 3.33 -18.87
CA ARG A 33 23.18 4.35 -18.74
C ARG A 33 22.52 4.24 -17.37
N THR A 34 22.19 5.38 -16.79
CA THR A 34 21.39 5.45 -15.58
C THR A 34 19.93 5.20 -15.93
N VAL A 35 19.34 4.18 -15.32
CA VAL A 35 17.93 3.83 -15.50
C VAL A 35 17.06 4.70 -14.59
N THR A 36 17.47 4.81 -13.32
CA THR A 36 16.78 5.67 -12.34
C THR A 36 17.73 6.07 -11.21
N HIS A 37 17.44 7.20 -10.56
CA HIS A 37 18.11 7.61 -9.34
C HIS A 37 17.39 7.06 -8.13
N LEU A 38 18.18 6.49 -7.21
CA LEU A 38 17.70 5.94 -5.95
C LEU A 38 18.24 6.83 -4.83
N ASP A 39 17.37 7.29 -3.96
CA ASP A 39 17.77 8.13 -2.83
C ASP A 39 18.62 7.34 -1.80
N LYS A 40 18.69 7.79 -0.55
CA LYS A 40 19.44 7.13 0.52
C LYS A 40 18.91 5.75 0.83
N LEU A 41 19.48 4.71 0.22
CA LEU A 41 19.07 3.32 0.46
C LEU A 41 19.79 2.72 1.68
N PRO A 42 19.07 2.06 2.60
CA PRO A 42 19.66 1.26 3.67
C PRO A 42 20.57 0.15 3.12
N GLN A 43 21.63 -0.20 3.85
CA GLN A 43 22.61 -1.20 3.38
C GLN A 43 21.99 -2.58 3.09
N LYS A 44 20.98 -2.99 3.88
CA LYS A 44 20.26 -4.26 3.67
C LYS A 44 19.50 -4.29 2.35
N VAL A 45 18.83 -3.17 1.99
CA VAL A 45 18.08 -3.05 0.74
C VAL A 45 19.02 -3.09 -0.47
N ARG A 46 20.17 -2.40 -0.40
CA ARG A 46 21.19 -2.42 -1.45
C ARG A 46 21.74 -3.84 -1.73
N ARG A 47 21.99 -4.60 -0.66
CA ARG A 47 22.44 -5.98 -0.80
C ARG A 47 21.41 -6.86 -1.52
N GLY A 48 20.13 -6.73 -1.12
CA GLY A 48 19.04 -7.47 -1.76
C GLY A 48 18.88 -7.13 -3.25
N MET A 49 18.93 -5.86 -3.61
CA MET A 49 18.79 -5.41 -5.00
C MET A 49 19.98 -5.86 -5.88
N ASN A 50 21.22 -5.82 -5.36
CA ASN A 50 22.38 -6.34 -6.11
C ASN A 50 22.30 -7.85 -6.31
N GLN A 51 21.88 -8.61 -5.29
CA GLN A 51 21.70 -10.06 -5.41
C GLN A 51 20.64 -10.42 -6.44
N THR A 52 19.56 -9.66 -6.50
CA THR A 52 18.51 -9.84 -7.53
C THR A 52 19.03 -9.48 -8.92
N ALA A 53 19.82 -8.41 -9.04
CA ALA A 53 20.41 -8.00 -10.32
C ALA A 53 21.45 -8.98 -10.85
N GLU A 54 22.12 -9.73 -9.96
CA GLU A 54 23.12 -10.76 -10.31
C GLU A 54 22.50 -12.16 -10.49
N ASN A 55 21.15 -12.27 -10.46
CA ASN A 55 20.43 -13.55 -10.48
C ASN A 55 20.84 -14.54 -9.37
N GLN A 56 21.43 -14.06 -8.28
CA GLN A 56 21.75 -14.87 -7.12
C GLN A 56 20.53 -14.92 -6.18
N ILE A 57 19.64 -15.86 -6.43
CA ILE A 57 18.51 -16.15 -5.54
C ILE A 57 19.05 -16.92 -4.33
N HIS A 58 18.92 -16.37 -3.13
CA HIS A 58 19.23 -17.09 -1.90
C HIS A 58 18.36 -18.36 -1.78
N PRO A 59 18.91 -19.52 -1.38
CA PRO A 59 18.13 -20.78 -1.26
C PRO A 59 16.86 -20.66 -0.41
N GLY A 60 16.83 -19.74 0.56
CA GLY A 60 15.65 -19.47 1.39
C GLY A 60 14.56 -18.62 0.73
N GLN A 61 14.89 -17.84 -0.31
CA GLN A 61 13.90 -17.07 -1.08
C GLN A 61 13.14 -17.92 -2.11
N ALA A 62 13.75 -19.00 -2.57
CA ALA A 62 13.12 -19.92 -3.52
C ALA A 62 11.91 -20.68 -2.93
N GLN A 63 11.74 -20.69 -1.60
CA GLN A 63 10.60 -21.31 -0.93
C GLN A 63 9.37 -20.39 -0.83
N LEU A 64 9.50 -19.07 -1.03
CA LEU A 64 8.38 -18.13 -1.00
C LEU A 64 7.58 -18.12 -2.32
N PHE A 65 8.20 -18.46 -3.40
CA PHE A 65 7.57 -18.59 -4.72
C PHE A 65 7.83 -20.02 -5.17
N GLY A 66 6.77 -20.81 -5.36
CA GLY A 66 6.90 -22.19 -5.87
C GLY A 66 7.85 -22.20 -7.06
N ARG A 67 8.75 -23.19 -7.11
CA ARG A 67 9.61 -23.43 -8.26
C ARG A 67 8.74 -23.87 -9.45
N GLU A 68 8.21 -22.92 -10.19
CA GLU A 68 7.88 -23.13 -11.57
C GLU A 68 9.20 -22.91 -12.34
N GLU A 69 9.64 -23.90 -13.06
CA GLU A 69 10.81 -23.74 -13.96
C GLU A 69 10.44 -22.62 -14.94
N PRO A 70 11.33 -21.63 -15.15
CA PRO A 70 11.03 -20.54 -16.06
C PRO A 70 10.86 -21.10 -17.48
N GLU A 71 9.67 -20.95 -18.02
CA GLU A 71 9.42 -21.24 -19.44
C GLU A 71 10.08 -20.14 -20.28
N TRP A 72 11.15 -20.50 -20.96
CA TRP A 72 11.87 -19.57 -21.84
C TRP A 72 11.16 -19.51 -23.19
N VAL A 73 10.66 -18.32 -23.52
CA VAL A 73 10.04 -18.02 -24.81
C VAL A 73 10.89 -16.95 -25.51
N GLU A 74 11.29 -17.22 -26.76
CA GLU A 74 11.89 -16.18 -27.59
C GLU A 74 10.83 -15.17 -28.01
N VAL A 75 11.04 -13.91 -27.64
CA VAL A 75 10.13 -12.80 -27.96
C VAL A 75 10.87 -11.78 -28.80
N ASP A 76 10.29 -11.39 -29.93
CA ASP A 76 10.77 -10.26 -30.73
C ASP A 76 10.48 -8.95 -30.02
N LEU A 77 11.52 -8.36 -29.43
CA LEU A 77 11.41 -7.10 -28.71
C LEU A 77 11.25 -5.87 -29.61
N SER A 78 11.51 -6.01 -30.91
CA SER A 78 11.38 -4.87 -31.85
C SER A 78 9.93 -4.44 -32.07
N GLY A 79 8.99 -5.36 -31.88
CA GLY A 79 7.55 -5.12 -31.99
C GLY A 79 6.86 -4.78 -30.68
N VAL A 80 7.58 -4.71 -29.55
CA VAL A 80 6.97 -4.42 -28.25
C VAL A 80 6.64 -2.93 -28.14
N GLN A 81 5.35 -2.64 -28.04
CA GLN A 81 4.84 -1.29 -27.73
C GLN A 81 4.39 -1.25 -26.27
N VAL A 82 4.87 -0.27 -25.51
CA VAL A 82 4.43 -0.06 -24.12
C VAL A 82 3.19 0.82 -24.12
N GLU A 83 2.05 0.21 -23.87
CA GLU A 83 0.77 0.91 -23.72
C GLU A 83 0.32 0.82 -22.26
N ARG A 84 -0.16 1.94 -21.72
CA ARG A 84 -0.81 2.00 -20.40
C ARG A 84 0.02 1.41 -19.26
N CYS A 85 1.14 2.04 -18.92
CA CYS A 85 1.88 1.70 -17.71
C CYS A 85 0.98 1.86 -16.47
N ARG A 86 1.02 0.85 -15.58
CA ARG A 86 0.27 0.86 -14.31
C ARG A 86 1.18 0.52 -13.15
N ASP A 87 0.93 1.10 -11.99
CA ASP A 87 1.62 0.76 -10.77
C ASP A 87 1.23 -0.63 -10.30
N TYR A 88 2.19 -1.56 -10.33
CA TYR A 88 1.96 -2.96 -9.99
C TYR A 88 2.49 -3.32 -8.59
N GLY A 89 3.71 -2.92 -8.25
CA GLY A 89 4.46 -3.43 -7.11
C GLY A 89 3.79 -3.18 -5.76
N GLY A 90 3.35 -1.95 -5.50
CA GLY A 90 2.65 -1.57 -4.28
C GLY A 90 1.32 -2.32 -4.10
N PRO A 91 0.40 -2.24 -5.08
CA PRO A 91 -0.87 -2.97 -5.03
C PRO A 91 -0.71 -4.49 -4.89
N TRP A 92 0.23 -5.08 -5.59
CA TRP A 92 0.49 -6.51 -5.50
C TRP A 92 0.98 -6.91 -4.09
N LEU A 93 1.99 -6.19 -3.57
CA LEU A 93 2.52 -6.45 -2.24
C LEU A 93 1.45 -6.29 -1.17
N GLY A 94 0.69 -5.19 -1.22
CA GLY A 94 -0.40 -4.92 -0.28
C GLY A 94 -1.46 -6.02 -0.31
N LEU A 95 -1.84 -6.51 -1.50
CA LEU A 95 -2.79 -7.61 -1.65
C LEU A 95 -2.24 -8.91 -1.08
N GLN A 96 -0.95 -9.25 -1.33
CA GLN A 96 -0.33 -10.44 -0.75
C GLN A 96 -0.27 -10.36 0.78
N LEU A 97 0.04 -9.18 1.34
CA LEU A 97 0.01 -8.98 2.79
C LEU A 97 -1.41 -9.15 3.36
N ALA A 98 -2.42 -8.56 2.74
CA ALA A 98 -3.81 -8.71 3.16
C ALA A 98 -4.26 -10.18 3.14
N ARG A 99 -3.90 -10.93 2.10
CA ARG A 99 -4.18 -12.38 1.99
C ARG A 99 -3.42 -13.18 3.05
N ARG A 100 -2.16 -12.87 3.28
CA ARG A 100 -1.33 -13.57 4.28
C ARG A 100 -1.81 -13.31 5.70
N LEU A 101 -2.34 -12.12 5.98
CA LEU A 101 -3.03 -11.80 7.23
C LEU A 101 -4.37 -12.53 7.36
N GLY A 102 -4.92 -13.06 6.26
CA GLY A 102 -6.27 -13.62 6.22
C GLY A 102 -7.37 -12.56 6.24
N LEU A 103 -7.03 -11.28 5.92
CA LEU A 103 -7.99 -10.18 5.92
C LEU A 103 -9.06 -10.36 4.83
N ASP A 104 -8.68 -10.85 3.67
CA ASP A 104 -9.57 -11.14 2.56
C ASP A 104 -10.67 -12.14 2.96
N ASP A 105 -10.29 -13.29 3.56
CA ASP A 105 -11.24 -14.30 4.03
C ASP A 105 -12.10 -13.79 5.20
N PHE A 106 -11.52 -13.00 6.09
CA PHE A 106 -12.24 -12.35 7.18
C PHE A 106 -13.34 -11.43 6.64
N LEU A 107 -13.01 -10.52 5.72
CA LEU A 107 -13.98 -9.59 5.13
C LEU A 107 -15.08 -10.30 4.38
N ARG A 108 -14.76 -11.36 3.63
CA ARG A 108 -15.78 -12.19 2.94
C ARG A 108 -16.75 -12.88 3.89
N ARG A 109 -16.29 -13.20 5.09
CA ARG A 109 -17.12 -13.90 6.09
C ARG A 109 -18.04 -12.96 6.84
N ILE A 110 -17.55 -11.75 7.22
CA ILE A 110 -18.33 -10.83 8.05
C ILE A 110 -19.27 -9.93 7.27
N LEU A 111 -18.87 -9.56 6.03
CA LEU A 111 -19.67 -8.65 5.24
C LEU A 111 -20.82 -9.37 4.53
N PRO A 112 -22.01 -8.76 4.48
CA PRO A 112 -23.18 -9.37 3.89
C PRO A 112 -22.95 -9.67 2.39
N ARG A 113 -23.45 -10.82 1.97
CA ARG A 113 -23.55 -11.16 0.55
C ARG A 113 -24.96 -10.78 0.10
N GLY A 114 -25.05 -9.67 -0.64
CA GLY A 114 -26.29 -9.19 -1.22
C GLY A 114 -26.36 -9.46 -2.73
N GLN A 115 -27.25 -8.75 -3.41
CA GLN A 115 -27.39 -8.78 -4.88
C GLN A 115 -26.37 -7.88 -5.58
N GLU A 116 -25.31 -7.44 -4.88
CA GLU A 116 -24.29 -6.58 -5.42
C GLU A 116 -23.50 -7.30 -6.51
N GLN A 117 -23.23 -6.61 -7.60
CA GLN A 117 -22.37 -7.11 -8.68
C GLN A 117 -20.94 -7.40 -8.21
N ILE A 118 -20.49 -6.74 -7.13
CA ILE A 118 -19.18 -6.87 -6.53
C ILE A 118 -19.34 -6.93 -5.01
N GLN A 119 -18.74 -7.94 -4.40
CA GLN A 119 -18.81 -8.13 -2.95
C GLN A 119 -18.21 -6.95 -2.19
N TRP A 120 -18.83 -6.54 -1.08
CA TRP A 120 -18.35 -5.44 -0.24
C TRP A 120 -16.93 -5.65 0.26
N GLY A 121 -16.54 -6.89 0.58
CA GLY A 121 -15.17 -7.21 0.97
C GLY A 121 -14.12 -6.79 -0.06
N ASN A 122 -14.42 -6.92 -1.34
CA ASN A 122 -13.53 -6.47 -2.40
C ASN A 122 -13.44 -4.93 -2.46
N MET A 123 -14.54 -4.22 -2.23
CA MET A 123 -14.52 -2.76 -2.16
C MET A 123 -13.72 -2.26 -0.95
N VAL A 124 -13.82 -2.95 0.19
CA VAL A 124 -12.98 -2.68 1.37
C VAL A 124 -11.50 -2.92 1.05
N LEU A 125 -11.16 -4.00 0.34
CA LEU A 125 -9.78 -4.24 -0.11
C LEU A 125 -9.27 -3.14 -1.03
N VAL A 126 -10.09 -2.64 -1.95
CA VAL A 126 -9.73 -1.47 -2.79
C VAL A 126 -9.37 -0.28 -1.90
N LEU A 127 -10.18 0.03 -0.88
CA LEU A 127 -9.89 1.12 0.06
C LEU A 127 -8.59 0.89 0.84
N VAL A 128 -8.38 -0.32 1.36
CA VAL A 128 -7.17 -0.67 2.13
C VAL A 128 -5.92 -0.53 1.26
N LEU A 129 -5.94 -1.09 0.04
CA LEU A 129 -4.81 -1.02 -0.88
C LEU A 129 -4.53 0.41 -1.34
N SER A 130 -5.57 1.19 -1.62
CA SER A 130 -5.42 2.60 -1.98
C SER A 130 -4.83 3.41 -0.82
N ARG A 131 -5.29 3.20 0.41
CA ARG A 131 -4.72 3.88 1.61
C ARG A 131 -3.27 3.51 1.85
N LEU A 132 -2.86 2.30 1.50
CA LEU A 132 -1.47 1.86 1.63
C LEU A 132 -0.56 2.44 0.55
N CYS A 133 -1.03 2.51 -0.71
CA CYS A 133 -0.21 2.85 -1.86
C CYS A 133 -0.28 4.35 -2.22
N ASP A 134 -1.49 4.93 -2.22
CA ASP A 134 -1.75 6.33 -2.61
C ASP A 134 -2.95 6.86 -1.79
N PRO A 135 -2.71 7.30 -0.54
CA PRO A 135 -3.76 7.80 0.34
C PRO A 135 -4.50 9.01 -0.25
N SER A 136 -5.76 8.83 -0.59
CA SER A 136 -6.57 9.84 -1.26
C SER A 136 -8.06 9.70 -0.94
N SER A 137 -8.89 10.62 -1.42
CA SER A 137 -10.34 10.55 -1.24
C SER A 137 -10.95 9.44 -2.08
N GLU A 138 -12.11 8.95 -1.66
CA GLU A 138 -12.87 7.90 -2.35
C GLU A 138 -13.22 8.31 -3.80
N LEU A 139 -13.47 9.60 -4.02
CA LEU A 139 -13.69 10.15 -5.35
C LEU A 139 -12.43 10.02 -6.22
N TYR A 140 -11.29 10.44 -5.72
CA TYR A 140 -10.01 10.36 -6.43
C TYR A 140 -9.61 8.90 -6.70
N ILE A 141 -9.82 8.01 -5.73
CA ILE A 141 -9.60 6.57 -5.91
C ILE A 141 -10.43 6.05 -7.07
N ALA A 142 -11.71 6.37 -7.12
CA ALA A 142 -12.63 5.87 -8.14
C ALA A 142 -12.32 6.42 -9.54
N GLU A 143 -11.97 7.69 -9.65
CA GLU A 143 -11.80 8.37 -10.94
C GLU A 143 -10.39 8.24 -11.51
N HIS A 144 -9.37 8.09 -10.65
CA HIS A 144 -7.97 8.16 -11.08
C HIS A 144 -7.12 6.99 -10.55
N ALA A 145 -6.94 6.85 -9.22
CA ALA A 145 -5.94 5.96 -8.65
C ALA A 145 -6.20 4.48 -8.96
N TYR A 146 -7.44 4.03 -8.89
CA TYR A 146 -7.79 2.65 -9.16
C TYR A 146 -7.45 2.23 -10.59
N GLY A 147 -7.86 3.03 -11.58
CA GLY A 147 -7.65 2.74 -13.00
C GLY A 147 -6.20 2.85 -13.47
N SER A 148 -5.38 3.68 -12.81
CA SER A 148 -3.96 3.87 -13.10
C SER A 148 -3.05 2.83 -12.44
N SER A 149 -3.59 2.04 -11.51
CA SER A 149 -2.89 0.95 -10.83
C SER A 149 -3.20 -0.42 -11.44
N ALA A 150 -2.48 -1.45 -11.01
CA ALA A 150 -2.77 -2.84 -11.37
C ALA A 150 -3.92 -3.47 -10.56
N MET A 151 -4.57 -2.73 -9.66
CA MET A 151 -5.68 -3.24 -8.84
C MET A 151 -6.81 -3.85 -9.65
N PRO A 152 -7.25 -3.30 -10.81
CA PRO A 152 -8.27 -3.94 -11.64
C PRO A 152 -7.93 -5.37 -12.03
N ASP A 153 -6.68 -5.62 -12.42
CA ASP A 153 -6.23 -6.95 -12.85
C ASP A 153 -6.02 -7.89 -11.65
N LEU A 154 -5.43 -7.37 -10.56
CA LEU A 154 -5.15 -8.13 -9.34
C LEU A 154 -6.41 -8.58 -8.59
N LEU A 155 -7.45 -7.76 -8.59
CA LEU A 155 -8.72 -8.04 -7.93
C LEU A 155 -9.77 -8.64 -8.88
N GLY A 156 -9.53 -8.61 -10.19
CA GLY A 156 -10.50 -9.03 -11.20
C GLY A 156 -11.73 -8.13 -11.31
N ILE A 157 -11.58 -6.83 -10.96
CA ILE A 157 -12.69 -5.88 -10.93
C ILE A 157 -12.41 -4.76 -11.92
N PRO A 158 -13.20 -4.64 -13.00
CA PRO A 158 -13.03 -3.56 -13.97
C PRO A 158 -13.16 -2.18 -13.32
N ALA A 159 -12.35 -1.21 -13.76
CA ALA A 159 -12.37 0.15 -13.21
C ALA A 159 -13.77 0.80 -13.29
N SER A 160 -14.55 0.50 -14.34
CA SER A 160 -15.93 0.98 -14.51
C SER A 160 -16.90 0.51 -13.41
N LYS A 161 -16.51 -0.50 -12.63
CA LYS A 161 -17.31 -1.03 -11.51
C LYS A 161 -16.94 -0.43 -10.16
N VAL A 162 -15.84 0.32 -10.08
CA VAL A 162 -15.43 1.03 -8.88
C VAL A 162 -15.84 2.49 -9.00
N ASN A 163 -16.72 2.94 -8.12
CA ASN A 163 -17.17 4.33 -8.06
C ASN A 163 -17.26 4.78 -6.60
N LYS A 164 -17.27 6.08 -6.38
CA LYS A 164 -17.29 6.70 -5.04
C LYS A 164 -18.43 6.17 -4.15
N ASP A 165 -19.62 6.03 -4.73
CA ASP A 165 -20.81 5.62 -3.96
C ASP A 165 -20.67 4.17 -3.45
N ARG A 166 -20.06 3.29 -4.24
CA ARG A 166 -19.76 1.92 -3.80
C ARG A 166 -18.68 1.90 -2.73
N LEU A 167 -17.68 2.75 -2.82
CA LEU A 167 -16.63 2.85 -1.80
C LEU A 167 -17.21 3.36 -0.48
N TYR A 168 -18.07 4.38 -0.50
CA TYR A 168 -18.77 4.86 0.70
C TYR A 168 -19.70 3.79 1.29
N ARG A 169 -20.51 3.13 0.47
CA ARG A 169 -21.36 2.03 0.93
C ARG A 169 -20.57 0.86 1.52
N ALA A 170 -19.35 0.60 1.02
CA ALA A 170 -18.50 -0.41 1.63
C ALA A 170 -18.05 -0.02 3.05
N LEU A 171 -17.79 1.28 3.30
CA LEU A 171 -17.52 1.79 4.65
C LEU A 171 -18.75 1.64 5.55
N ASP A 172 -19.94 2.01 5.04
CA ASP A 172 -21.20 1.83 5.76
C ASP A 172 -21.46 0.37 6.12
N ALA A 173 -21.18 -0.55 5.18
CA ALA A 173 -21.31 -2.00 5.42
C ALA A 173 -20.28 -2.53 6.43
N LEU A 174 -19.07 -1.96 6.46
CA LEU A 174 -18.02 -2.34 7.39
C LEU A 174 -18.23 -1.81 8.81
N LEU A 175 -18.81 -0.62 8.94
CA LEU A 175 -18.94 0.10 10.21
C LEU A 175 -19.57 -0.73 11.34
N PRO A 176 -20.66 -1.50 11.13
CA PRO A 176 -21.23 -2.37 12.17
C PRO A 176 -20.25 -3.44 12.67
N HIS A 177 -19.30 -3.85 11.83
CA HIS A 177 -18.31 -4.90 12.10
C HIS A 177 -16.96 -4.34 12.59
N LYS A 178 -16.89 -3.04 12.94
CA LYS A 178 -15.64 -2.40 13.37
C LYS A 178 -14.97 -3.15 14.51
N ARG A 179 -15.74 -3.53 15.54
CA ARG A 179 -15.20 -4.26 16.73
C ARG A 179 -14.65 -5.64 16.36
N ASP A 180 -15.32 -6.33 15.45
CA ASP A 180 -14.88 -7.65 14.98
C ASP A 180 -13.58 -7.54 14.18
N LEU A 181 -13.46 -6.49 13.34
CA LEU A 181 -12.24 -6.20 12.59
C LEU A 181 -11.08 -5.85 13.54
N GLU A 182 -11.31 -4.95 14.51
CA GLU A 182 -10.30 -4.59 15.50
C GLU A 182 -9.80 -5.81 16.28
N LYS A 183 -10.74 -6.65 16.74
CA LYS A 183 -10.40 -7.90 17.44
C LYS A 183 -9.60 -8.85 16.54
N PHE A 184 -10.06 -9.06 15.30
CA PHE A 184 -9.35 -9.91 14.34
C PHE A 184 -7.92 -9.45 14.12
N LEU A 185 -7.70 -8.14 13.91
CA LEU A 185 -6.38 -7.56 13.70
C LEU A 185 -5.50 -7.71 14.95
N ALA A 186 -6.05 -7.42 16.14
CA ALA A 186 -5.31 -7.56 17.40
C ALA A 186 -4.88 -9.02 17.65
N ASP A 187 -5.77 -10.00 17.44
CA ASP A 187 -5.47 -11.42 17.59
C ASP A 187 -4.42 -11.88 16.58
N ARG A 188 -4.52 -11.41 15.34
CA ARG A 188 -3.57 -11.74 14.26
C ARG A 188 -2.18 -11.15 14.50
N LEU A 189 -2.11 -9.88 14.84
CA LEU A 189 -0.85 -9.20 15.16
C LEU A 189 -0.22 -9.77 16.44
N GLY A 190 -1.02 -10.04 17.46
CA GLY A 190 -0.55 -10.68 18.69
C GLY A 190 0.11 -12.03 18.41
N SER A 191 -0.51 -12.87 17.59
CA SER A 191 0.03 -14.19 17.24
C SER A 191 1.26 -14.15 16.32
N LEU A 192 1.34 -13.16 15.42
CA LEU A 192 2.45 -13.03 14.46
C LEU A 192 3.72 -12.42 15.07
N PHE A 193 3.55 -11.50 16.04
CA PHE A 193 4.66 -10.72 16.58
C PHE A 193 4.91 -10.98 18.07
N ASP A 194 4.21 -11.92 18.68
CA ASP A 194 4.27 -12.22 20.13
C ASP A 194 4.15 -10.94 20.97
N LEU A 195 3.16 -10.12 20.66
CA LEU A 195 3.00 -8.80 21.27
C LEU A 195 2.47 -8.92 22.68
N GLN A 196 3.25 -8.45 23.64
CA GLN A 196 2.78 -8.16 24.99
C GLN A 196 2.37 -6.69 25.06
N TYR A 197 1.11 -6.44 25.38
CA TYR A 197 0.52 -5.08 25.44
C TYR A 197 0.69 -4.46 26.84
N ASP A 198 1.92 -4.47 27.38
CA ASP A 198 2.21 -3.95 28.73
C ASP A 198 2.17 -2.41 28.80
N LEU A 199 2.41 -1.74 27.69
CA LEU A 199 2.39 -0.28 27.60
C LEU A 199 1.66 0.14 26.33
N LEU A 200 0.62 0.95 26.52
CA LEU A 200 -0.14 1.55 25.44
C LEU A 200 0.23 3.03 25.32
N LEU A 201 0.78 3.41 24.19
CA LEU A 201 0.94 4.80 23.80
C LEU A 201 -0.26 5.18 22.93
N TYR A 202 -0.78 6.40 23.12
CA TYR A 202 -1.83 6.92 22.27
C TYR A 202 -1.53 8.35 21.85
N ASP A 203 -1.89 8.67 20.64
CA ASP A 203 -1.91 10.04 20.14
C ASP A 203 -3.35 10.45 19.88
N ILE A 204 -3.70 11.66 20.26
CA ILE A 204 -5.03 12.21 20.06
C ILE A 204 -4.94 13.31 19.02
N THR A 205 -5.62 13.10 17.91
CA THR A 205 -5.78 14.09 16.85
C THR A 205 -7.24 14.53 16.80
N SER A 206 -7.48 15.83 16.72
CA SER A 206 -8.82 16.38 16.47
C SER A 206 -8.96 16.79 15.02
N THR A 207 -10.14 16.55 14.45
CA THR A 207 -10.55 17.11 13.16
C THR A 207 -11.95 17.69 13.27
N TYR A 208 -12.34 18.56 12.34
CA TYR A 208 -13.65 19.19 12.34
C TYR A 208 -14.35 18.97 11.00
N PHE A 209 -15.69 19.08 11.04
CA PHE A 209 -16.52 18.96 9.86
C PHE A 209 -17.02 20.35 9.45
N GLU A 210 -16.73 20.76 8.22
CA GLU A 210 -17.33 21.93 7.61
C GLU A 210 -18.73 21.56 7.11
N GLY A 211 -19.75 22.29 7.58
CA GLY A 211 -21.13 22.07 7.21
C GLY A 211 -22.02 21.52 8.32
N ARG A 212 -23.26 21.18 7.95
CA ARG A 212 -24.25 20.64 8.90
C ARG A 212 -24.12 19.14 9.03
N LEU A 213 -23.53 18.67 10.11
CA LEU A 213 -23.55 17.26 10.47
C LEU A 213 -24.84 16.97 11.25
N ALA A 214 -25.91 16.57 10.59
CA ALA A 214 -27.13 16.17 11.24
C ALA A 214 -27.01 14.75 11.78
N GLY A 215 -27.12 14.55 13.10
CA GLY A 215 -27.22 13.23 13.71
C GLY A 215 -25.91 12.53 14.04
N GLY A 216 -24.78 13.20 14.00
CA GLY A 216 -23.50 12.64 14.43
C GLY A 216 -23.35 12.64 15.96
N GLU A 217 -23.70 11.54 16.64
CA GLU A 217 -23.61 11.43 18.11
C GLU A 217 -22.18 11.62 18.65
N LEU A 218 -21.16 11.27 17.85
CA LEU A 218 -19.75 11.38 18.22
C LEU A 218 -19.13 12.75 17.92
N ALA A 219 -19.81 13.58 17.12
CA ALA A 219 -19.29 14.87 16.72
C ALA A 219 -19.99 16.00 17.49
N GLN A 220 -19.25 16.73 18.31
CA GLN A 220 -19.76 17.79 19.13
C GLN A 220 -18.94 19.08 18.96
N ARG A 221 -19.57 20.22 19.23
CA ARG A 221 -18.86 21.50 19.30
C ARG A 221 -18.08 21.56 20.61
N GLY A 222 -16.86 22.10 20.54
CA GLY A 222 -16.04 22.21 21.73
C GLY A 222 -14.71 22.93 21.45
N TYR A 223 -13.71 22.66 22.28
CA TYR A 223 -12.38 23.20 22.10
C TYR A 223 -11.80 22.68 20.79
N SER A 224 -11.40 23.60 19.92
CA SER A 224 -10.76 23.27 18.63
C SER A 224 -9.29 23.67 18.64
N ARG A 225 -8.40 22.72 18.41
CA ARG A 225 -6.98 22.98 18.16
C ARG A 225 -6.78 23.88 16.92
N ASP A 226 -7.64 23.70 15.91
CA ASP A 226 -7.60 24.42 14.64
C ASP A 226 -8.36 25.76 14.68
N LYS A 227 -8.74 26.22 15.90
CA LYS A 227 -9.48 27.48 16.13
C LYS A 227 -10.83 27.56 15.41
N ARG A 228 -11.51 26.41 15.25
CA ARG A 228 -12.84 26.29 14.63
C ARG A 228 -13.89 25.77 15.65
N PRO A 229 -14.17 26.52 16.73
CA PRO A 229 -15.17 26.12 17.73
C PRO A 229 -16.62 26.16 17.19
N ASP A 230 -16.81 26.79 16.03
CA ASP A 230 -18.07 26.87 15.28
C ASP A 230 -18.44 25.55 14.59
N CYS A 231 -17.47 24.66 14.38
CA CYS A 231 -17.64 23.38 13.70
C CYS A 231 -17.78 22.21 14.67
N ASN A 232 -18.51 21.17 14.26
CA ASN A 232 -18.55 19.91 15.00
C ASN A 232 -17.19 19.20 14.84
N GLN A 233 -16.68 18.66 15.94
CA GLN A 233 -15.35 18.05 16.01
C GLN A 233 -15.45 16.60 16.45
N VAL A 234 -14.50 15.79 16.00
CA VAL A 234 -14.24 14.45 16.52
C VAL A 234 -12.77 14.33 16.93
N CYS A 235 -12.54 13.61 18.01
CA CYS A 235 -11.21 13.23 18.44
C CYS A 235 -10.92 11.80 17.96
N ILE A 236 -9.77 11.61 17.34
CA ILE A 236 -9.28 10.32 16.88
C ILE A 236 -8.11 9.94 17.80
N GLY A 237 -8.26 8.86 18.55
CA GLY A 237 -7.19 8.29 19.37
C GLY A 237 -6.58 7.07 18.71
N LEU A 238 -5.27 7.06 18.54
CA LEU A 238 -4.52 5.89 18.09
C LEU A 238 -3.81 5.25 19.29
N VAL A 239 -4.17 4.01 19.59
CA VAL A 239 -3.54 3.22 20.64
C VAL A 239 -2.55 2.27 20.00
N VAL A 240 -1.30 2.30 20.46
CA VAL A 240 -0.23 1.46 19.90
C VAL A 240 0.55 0.75 21.00
N SER A 241 1.10 -0.42 20.66
CA SER A 241 2.06 -1.15 21.48
C SER A 241 3.40 -0.42 21.54
N ARG A 242 4.34 -0.91 22.40
CA ARG A 242 5.73 -0.41 22.46
C ARG A 242 6.45 -0.47 21.10
N CYS A 243 6.06 -1.41 20.25
CA CYS A 243 6.63 -1.58 18.91
C CYS A 243 5.97 -0.69 17.86
N GLY A 244 5.02 0.18 18.24
CA GLY A 244 4.31 1.04 17.31
C GLY A 244 3.17 0.36 16.53
N LEU A 245 2.83 -0.88 16.87
CA LEU A 245 1.70 -1.58 16.21
C LEU A 245 0.38 -1.15 16.83
N PRO A 246 -0.66 -0.81 16.03
CA PRO A 246 -1.96 -0.41 16.52
C PRO A 246 -2.68 -1.58 17.20
N ARG A 247 -3.52 -1.23 18.18
CA ARG A 247 -4.38 -2.17 18.91
C ARG A 247 -5.82 -2.00 18.48
#